data_3025c0beccca48c6535d537c00562e7b
#
_entry.id   3025c0beccca48c6535d537c00562e7b
#
_cell.length_a   1.000
_cell.length_b   1.000
_cell.length_c   1.000
_cell.angle_alpha   90.00
_cell.angle_beta   90.00
_cell.angle_gamma   90.00
#
_symmetry.space_group_name_H-M   'P 1'
#
loop_
_entity.id
_entity.type
_entity.pdbx_description
1 polymer ?
#
loop_
_entity_poly.entity_id
_entity_poly.type
_entity_poly.pdbx_seq_one_letter_code
_entity_poly.pdbx_strand_id
1 'polypeptide(L)'
;MKTNHLRNYIAIAVVILLSSGCKSPSLLSEEKATLPETFVGGTSDTLSMANLSWKEFFPDTYLKAYIDTALVRNHSFLQTLERVSLAREQLRVGRGALLPEVSLGLSAGVQRFGEYTMDGVGNSTTNTPDLAKDKHIPDPYKNLNLGVSFQWEADVWGKLTDKKRAAALRWMNSVEAARLAQAMLVSEVAVQYYHLVGLDKKCVILKEEIQKAQEAYELTNELMKEGEVSRLSVDQFQSRGLKLEEMLLDTRQQIAEAERALALLLGKLPFEIKRSTFEEISASQLPAASGIPAQLLCNRPDVKAAELEPVSYTHLTLPTILRV
;
A
#
# COMPACT_ATOMS: atom_id res chain seq x y z
N MET A 1 -42.45 52.03 20.41
CA MET A 1 -41.89 50.85 21.08
C MET A 1 -42.33 49.49 20.50
N LYS A 2 -43.54 49.35 19.94
CA LYS A 2 -44.04 48.04 19.40
C LYS A 2 -43.32 47.52 18.12
N THR A 3 -42.75 48.38 17.29
CA THR A 3 -42.09 47.98 16.01
C THR A 3 -40.72 47.31 16.19
N ASN A 4 -40.00 47.58 17.26
CA ASN A 4 -38.68 46.98 17.51
C ASN A 4 -38.78 45.54 17.98
N HIS A 5 -39.86 45.18 18.72
CA HIS A 5 -40.06 43.79 19.16
C HIS A 5 -40.40 42.88 17.97
N LEU A 6 -41.23 43.34 17.04
CA LEU A 6 -41.58 42.57 15.84
C LEU A 6 -40.35 42.29 14.96
N ARG A 7 -39.46 43.27 14.80
CA ARG A 7 -38.20 43.13 14.04
C ARG A 7 -37.28 42.11 14.70
N ASN A 8 -37.19 42.11 16.02
CA ASN A 8 -36.38 41.12 16.76
C ASN A 8 -36.96 39.70 16.67
N TYR A 9 -38.29 39.54 16.73
CA TYR A 9 -38.93 38.22 16.54
C TYR A 9 -38.78 37.71 15.11
N ILE A 10 -38.83 38.56 14.10
CA ILE A 10 -38.57 38.19 12.71
C ILE A 10 -37.09 37.79 12.53
N ALA A 11 -36.16 38.50 13.13
CA ALA A 11 -34.74 38.16 13.09
C ALA A 11 -34.46 36.80 13.77
N ILE A 12 -35.07 36.54 14.92
CA ILE A 12 -34.94 35.24 15.62
C ILE A 12 -35.58 34.12 14.80
N ALA A 13 -36.74 34.33 14.19
CA ALA A 13 -37.42 33.35 13.35
C ALA A 13 -36.58 33.01 12.09
N VAL A 14 -35.95 34.01 11.46
CA VAL A 14 -35.03 33.81 10.32
C VAL A 14 -33.80 33.03 10.75
N VAL A 15 -33.20 33.31 11.91
CA VAL A 15 -32.07 32.54 12.45
C VAL A 15 -32.45 31.09 12.74
N ILE A 16 -33.65 30.83 13.30
CA ILE A 16 -34.15 29.47 13.56
C ILE A 16 -34.45 28.73 12.24
N LEU A 17 -35.00 29.41 11.23
CA LEU A 17 -35.21 28.82 9.89
C LEU A 17 -33.90 28.50 9.15
N LEU A 18 -32.87 29.31 9.35
CA LEU A 18 -31.54 29.07 8.78
C LEU A 18 -30.77 27.95 9.52
N SER A 19 -31.14 27.63 10.77
CA SER A 19 -30.53 26.54 11.54
C SER A 19 -31.20 25.18 11.32
N SER A 20 -32.32 25.08 10.59
CA SER A 20 -32.88 23.81 10.15
C SER A 20 -32.07 23.24 8.99
N GLY A 21 -30.81 22.85 9.25
CA GLY A 21 -29.95 22.18 8.31
C GLY A 21 -30.59 20.85 7.88
N CYS A 22 -30.81 20.68 6.58
CA CYS A 22 -31.22 19.41 6.00
C CYS A 22 -30.25 18.31 6.44
N LYS A 23 -30.72 17.35 7.23
CA LYS A 23 -30.01 16.10 7.40
C LYS A 23 -29.94 15.45 6.02
N SER A 24 -28.73 15.36 5.47
CA SER A 24 -28.51 14.57 4.26
C SER A 24 -28.93 13.13 4.54
N PRO A 25 -29.80 12.52 3.72
CA PRO A 25 -30.11 11.10 3.88
C PRO A 25 -28.83 10.29 3.72
N SER A 26 -28.62 9.31 4.58
CA SER A 26 -27.54 8.34 4.43
C SER A 26 -27.78 7.56 3.12
N LEU A 27 -27.08 7.93 2.07
CA LEU A 27 -27.21 7.31 0.73
C LEU A 27 -26.67 5.88 0.66
N LEU A 28 -26.05 5.41 1.73
CA LEU A 28 -25.59 4.02 1.84
C LEU A 28 -26.61 3.22 2.65
N SER A 29 -27.58 2.64 1.96
CA SER A 29 -28.28 1.46 2.44
C SER A 29 -27.24 0.34 2.44
N GLU A 30 -26.84 -0.12 3.63
CA GLU A 30 -26.11 -1.39 3.75
C GLU A 30 -27.03 -2.51 3.23
N GLU A 31 -26.93 -2.81 1.95
CA GLU A 31 -27.51 -4.03 1.41
C GLU A 31 -26.72 -5.20 2.02
N LYS A 32 -27.29 -5.78 3.07
CA LYS A 32 -26.71 -6.96 3.72
C LYS A 32 -26.72 -8.09 2.70
N ALA A 33 -25.59 -8.33 2.05
CA ALA A 33 -25.41 -9.48 1.19
C ALA A 33 -25.70 -10.76 2.02
N THR A 34 -26.69 -11.53 1.60
CA THR A 34 -26.98 -12.84 2.17
C THR A 34 -25.87 -13.80 1.73
N LEU A 35 -24.97 -14.11 2.63
CA LEU A 35 -23.87 -15.01 2.38
C LEU A 35 -24.34 -16.47 2.52
N PRO A 36 -23.85 -17.40 1.69
CA PRO A 36 -24.10 -18.82 1.88
C PRO A 36 -23.49 -19.28 3.22
N GLU A 37 -24.16 -20.22 3.87
CA GLU A 37 -23.70 -20.76 5.17
C GLU A 37 -22.45 -21.64 5.03
N THR A 38 -22.23 -22.25 3.86
CA THR A 38 -21.11 -23.16 3.58
C THR A 38 -20.49 -22.87 2.20
N PHE A 39 -19.22 -23.19 2.02
CA PHE A 39 -18.57 -23.20 0.70
C PHE A 39 -19.06 -24.38 -0.15
N VAL A 40 -19.05 -24.23 -1.46
CA VAL A 40 -19.38 -25.30 -2.41
C VAL A 40 -18.39 -26.47 -2.22
N GLY A 41 -18.90 -27.64 -1.82
CA GLY A 41 -18.06 -28.81 -1.53
C GLY A 41 -17.37 -28.80 -0.15
N GLY A 42 -17.65 -27.81 0.69
CA GLY A 42 -17.11 -27.72 2.05
C GLY A 42 -17.94 -28.53 3.05
N THR A 43 -17.28 -29.12 4.03
CA THR A 43 -17.91 -29.65 5.24
C THR A 43 -18.29 -28.49 6.16
N SER A 44 -19.32 -28.65 6.98
CA SER A 44 -19.76 -27.68 7.99
C SER A 44 -18.78 -27.52 9.16
N ASP A 45 -17.48 -27.66 8.90
CA ASP A 45 -16.45 -27.53 9.91
C ASP A 45 -16.26 -26.06 10.30
N THR A 46 -16.48 -25.75 11.56
CA THR A 46 -16.34 -24.40 12.12
C THR A 46 -14.88 -23.98 12.33
N LEU A 47 -13.93 -24.90 12.14
CA LEU A 47 -12.51 -24.61 12.21
C LEU A 47 -12.08 -23.80 10.97
N SER A 48 -11.73 -22.56 11.16
CA SER A 48 -11.27 -21.67 10.10
C SER A 48 -9.76 -21.53 10.11
N MET A 49 -9.11 -21.81 8.98
CA MET A 49 -7.70 -21.50 8.78
C MET A 49 -7.41 -19.99 8.79
N ALA A 50 -8.43 -19.15 8.65
CA ALA A 50 -8.28 -17.70 8.68
C ALA A 50 -7.74 -17.14 10.01
N ASN A 51 -7.79 -17.94 11.09
CA ASN A 51 -7.26 -17.58 12.40
C ASN A 51 -5.83 -18.11 12.66
N LEU A 52 -5.30 -18.96 11.75
CA LEU A 52 -3.95 -19.49 11.88
C LEU A 52 -2.92 -18.42 11.49
N SER A 53 -1.88 -18.33 12.30
CA SER A 53 -0.70 -17.55 11.93
C SER A 53 0.02 -18.24 10.76
N TRP A 54 0.60 -17.46 9.84
CA TRP A 54 1.42 -18.02 8.77
C TRP A 54 2.58 -18.89 9.31
N LYS A 55 3.07 -18.63 10.53
CA LYS A 55 4.10 -19.42 11.21
C LYS A 55 3.60 -20.82 11.61
N GLU A 56 2.31 -20.95 11.87
CA GLU A 56 1.67 -22.25 12.18
C GLU A 56 1.25 -22.95 10.89
N PHE A 57 0.87 -22.18 9.87
CA PHE A 57 0.45 -22.71 8.58
C PHE A 57 1.59 -23.40 7.82
N PHE A 58 2.77 -22.76 7.74
CA PHE A 58 3.92 -23.33 7.03
C PHE A 58 4.79 -24.16 7.99
N PRO A 59 5.00 -25.48 7.77
CA PRO A 59 5.87 -26.30 8.61
C PRO A 59 7.36 -26.05 8.39
N ASP A 60 7.78 -25.69 7.16
CA ASP A 60 9.17 -25.58 6.73
C ASP A 60 9.93 -24.44 7.43
N THR A 61 11.07 -24.79 8.04
CA THR A 61 11.89 -23.84 8.81
C THR A 61 12.63 -22.84 7.90
N TYR A 62 13.09 -23.27 6.72
CA TYR A 62 13.76 -22.38 5.77
C TYR A 62 12.77 -21.35 5.23
N LEU A 63 11.57 -21.80 4.83
CA LEU A 63 10.51 -20.91 4.37
C LEU A 63 10.16 -19.86 5.41
N LYS A 64 9.99 -20.25 6.68
CA LYS A 64 9.71 -19.33 7.78
C LYS A 64 10.80 -18.26 7.91
N ALA A 65 12.08 -18.65 7.85
CA ALA A 65 13.19 -17.71 7.93
C ALA A 65 13.22 -16.73 6.74
N TYR A 66 12.84 -17.20 5.55
CA TYR A 66 12.73 -16.33 4.37
C TYR A 66 11.56 -15.37 4.48
N ILE A 67 10.40 -15.80 4.93
CA ILE A 67 9.25 -14.93 5.17
C ILE A 67 9.62 -13.86 6.22
N ASP A 68 10.20 -14.23 7.36
CA ASP A 68 10.66 -13.26 8.37
C ASP A 68 11.66 -12.24 7.77
N THR A 69 12.58 -12.71 6.91
CA THR A 69 13.54 -11.82 6.23
C THR A 69 12.84 -10.87 5.25
N ALA A 70 11.88 -11.36 4.46
CA ALA A 70 11.14 -10.56 3.50
C ALA A 70 10.32 -9.47 4.20
N LEU A 71 9.62 -9.79 5.29
CA LEU A 71 8.83 -8.84 6.06
C LEU A 71 9.67 -7.68 6.65
N VAL A 72 10.95 -7.92 6.90
CA VAL A 72 11.86 -6.89 7.44
C VAL A 72 12.56 -6.09 6.34
N ARG A 73 12.83 -6.70 5.17
CA ARG A 73 13.73 -6.13 4.16
C ARG A 73 13.09 -5.83 2.81
N ASN A 74 11.90 -6.34 2.52
CA ASN A 74 11.28 -6.09 1.23
C ASN A 74 10.93 -4.60 1.08
N HIS A 75 11.51 -3.94 0.08
CA HIS A 75 11.38 -2.51 -0.13
C HIS A 75 9.93 -2.08 -0.43
N SER A 76 9.19 -2.87 -1.20
CA SER A 76 7.79 -2.56 -1.52
C SER A 76 6.90 -2.63 -0.28
N PHE A 77 7.15 -3.60 0.60
CA PHE A 77 6.44 -3.71 1.87
C PHE A 77 6.80 -2.56 2.82
N LEU A 78 8.09 -2.21 2.93
CA LEU A 78 8.54 -1.05 3.73
C LEU A 78 7.91 0.25 3.22
N GLN A 79 7.85 0.47 1.90
CA GLN A 79 7.13 1.63 1.34
C GLN A 79 5.65 1.65 1.74
N THR A 80 5.00 0.50 1.83
CA THR A 80 3.61 0.41 2.28
C THR A 80 3.47 0.81 3.75
N LEU A 81 4.41 0.42 4.61
CA LEU A 81 4.44 0.84 6.02
C LEU A 81 4.67 2.35 6.15
N GLU A 82 5.52 2.95 5.32
CA GLU A 82 5.71 4.40 5.29
C GLU A 82 4.43 5.14 4.84
N ARG A 83 3.64 4.58 3.93
CA ARG A 83 2.32 5.14 3.58
C ARG A 83 1.35 5.13 4.75
N VAL A 84 1.39 4.12 5.62
CA VAL A 84 0.61 4.09 6.86
C VAL A 84 1.06 5.21 7.79
N SER A 85 2.38 5.41 7.93
CA SER A 85 2.96 6.49 8.73
C SER A 85 2.54 7.86 8.19
N LEU A 86 2.59 8.06 6.87
CA LEU A 86 2.13 9.28 6.21
C LEU A 86 0.63 9.56 6.46
N ALA A 87 -0.22 8.55 6.32
CA ALA A 87 -1.66 8.69 6.59
C ALA A 87 -1.93 9.04 8.06
N ARG A 88 -1.15 8.50 8.99
CA ARG A 88 -1.20 8.85 10.41
C ARG A 88 -0.85 10.32 10.66
N GLU A 89 0.21 10.82 10.02
CA GLU A 89 0.60 12.22 10.16
C GLU A 89 -0.43 13.17 9.49
N GLN A 90 -1.06 12.76 8.39
CA GLN A 90 -2.19 13.51 7.81
C GLN A 90 -3.38 13.60 8.77
N LEU A 91 -3.67 12.54 9.52
CA LEU A 91 -4.68 12.59 10.60
C LEU A 91 -4.25 13.57 11.71
N ARG A 92 -2.95 13.60 12.05
CA ARG A 92 -2.40 14.54 13.04
C ARG A 92 -2.57 15.99 12.59
N VAL A 93 -2.28 16.28 11.31
CA VAL A 93 -2.55 17.59 10.70
C VAL A 93 -4.04 17.94 10.77
N GLY A 94 -4.94 16.99 10.43
CA GLY A 94 -6.39 17.19 10.55
C GLY A 94 -6.87 17.46 11.99
N ARG A 95 -6.18 16.91 12.99
CA ARG A 95 -6.44 17.23 14.41
C ARG A 95 -5.93 18.63 14.78
N GLY A 96 -4.73 18.99 14.27
CA GLY A 96 -4.13 20.31 14.49
C GLY A 96 -4.97 21.44 13.91
N ALA A 97 -5.62 21.24 12.78
CA ALA A 97 -6.46 22.22 12.11
C ALA A 97 -7.68 22.69 12.95
N LEU A 98 -8.05 21.95 14.00
CA LEU A 98 -9.10 22.36 14.95
C LEU A 98 -8.56 23.29 16.04
N LEU A 99 -7.24 23.41 16.18
CA LEU A 99 -6.59 24.25 17.19
C LEU A 99 -6.19 25.58 16.58
N PRO A 100 -6.06 26.65 17.42
CA PRO A 100 -5.50 27.90 16.97
C PRO A 100 -4.05 27.75 16.47
N GLU A 101 -3.75 28.39 15.36
CA GLU A 101 -2.38 28.53 14.84
C GLU A 101 -1.77 29.83 15.34
N VAL A 102 -0.60 29.72 15.93
CA VAL A 102 0.22 30.86 16.34
C VAL A 102 1.50 30.85 15.56
N SER A 103 1.75 31.88 14.76
CA SER A 103 2.98 32.00 13.99
C SER A 103 3.76 33.25 14.37
N LEU A 104 5.09 33.11 14.46
CA LEU A 104 6.03 34.19 14.67
C LEU A 104 6.71 34.51 13.35
N GLY A 105 6.51 35.75 12.87
CA GLY A 105 7.10 36.23 11.63
C GLY A 105 8.17 37.28 11.92
N LEU A 106 9.37 37.09 11.34
CA LEU A 106 10.42 38.10 11.25
C LEU A 106 10.70 38.35 9.79
N SER A 107 10.53 39.61 9.36
CA SER A 107 10.88 39.99 8.01
C SER A 107 11.79 41.23 8.02
N ALA A 108 12.81 41.19 7.18
CA ALA A 108 13.69 42.32 6.92
C ALA A 108 13.65 42.61 5.42
N GLY A 109 13.37 43.83 5.06
CA GLY A 109 13.29 44.30 3.67
C GLY A 109 14.07 45.58 3.48
N VAL A 110 14.65 45.72 2.30
CA VAL A 110 15.26 46.98 1.82
C VAL A 110 14.57 47.31 0.53
N GLN A 111 13.97 48.50 0.46
CA GLN A 111 13.22 48.97 -0.69
C GLN A 111 13.78 50.34 -1.17
N ARG A 112 14.10 50.45 -2.45
CA ARG A 112 14.44 51.67 -3.10
C ARG A 112 13.42 51.98 -4.17
N PHE A 113 12.82 53.16 -4.09
CA PHE A 113 11.87 53.62 -5.08
C PHE A 113 12.59 54.24 -6.28
N GLY A 114 12.09 54.06 -7.48
CA GLY A 114 12.63 54.68 -8.69
C GLY A 114 12.43 56.19 -8.65
N GLU A 115 13.40 56.96 -9.12
CA GLU A 115 13.40 58.44 -9.10
C GLU A 115 12.14 59.06 -9.72
N TYR A 116 11.57 58.43 -10.73
CA TYR A 116 10.39 58.89 -11.45
C TYR A 116 9.08 58.25 -11.01
N THR A 117 9.07 57.56 -9.88
CA THR A 117 7.85 57.06 -9.27
C THR A 117 7.27 58.06 -8.28
N MET A 118 5.99 57.95 -7.97
CA MET A 118 5.31 58.81 -7.02
C MET A 118 6.02 58.85 -5.65
N ASP A 119 6.42 57.64 -5.16
CA ASP A 119 7.15 57.51 -3.90
C ASP A 119 8.59 58.03 -3.98
N GLY A 120 9.28 57.84 -5.12
CA GLY A 120 10.65 58.34 -5.31
C GLY A 120 10.69 59.88 -5.40
N VAL A 121 9.77 60.48 -6.14
CA VAL A 121 9.61 61.95 -6.19
C VAL A 121 9.21 62.50 -4.82
N GLY A 122 8.28 61.79 -4.11
CA GLY A 122 7.89 62.13 -2.76
C GLY A 122 9.07 62.15 -1.79
N ASN A 123 9.90 61.11 -1.80
CA ASN A 123 11.09 61.01 -0.96
C ASN A 123 12.11 62.14 -1.24
N SER A 124 12.36 62.46 -2.52
CA SER A 124 13.32 63.50 -2.92
C SER A 124 12.84 64.90 -2.58
N THR A 125 11.55 65.21 -2.73
CA THR A 125 10.96 66.52 -2.43
C THR A 125 10.74 66.73 -0.93
N THR A 126 10.56 65.65 -0.14
CA THR A 126 10.40 65.73 1.32
C THR A 126 11.75 65.96 2.04
N ASN A 127 12.85 65.40 1.51
CA ASN A 127 14.21 65.55 2.07
C ASN A 127 14.86 66.88 1.66
N THR A 128 14.27 67.99 2.07
CA THR A 128 14.80 69.32 1.78
C THR A 128 16.03 69.66 2.64
N PRO A 129 16.97 70.57 2.16
CA PRO A 129 18.15 70.90 2.95
C PRO A 129 17.85 71.54 4.31
N ASP A 130 16.68 72.14 4.47
CA ASP A 130 16.24 72.78 5.72
C ASP A 130 15.69 71.77 6.76
N LEU A 131 15.47 70.54 6.34
CA LEU A 131 15.00 69.47 7.27
C LEU A 131 16.18 68.92 8.04
N ALA A 132 16.02 68.78 9.35
CA ALA A 132 17.02 68.13 10.19
C ALA A 132 17.33 66.72 9.70
N LYS A 133 18.60 66.31 9.65
CA LYS A 133 19.08 65.04 9.08
C LYS A 133 18.45 63.80 9.69
N ASP A 134 18.04 63.87 10.96
CA ASP A 134 17.34 62.78 11.69
C ASP A 134 15.89 62.59 11.23
N LYS A 135 15.34 63.58 10.48
CA LYS A 135 13.99 63.54 9.91
C LYS A 135 13.95 63.16 8.42
N HIS A 136 15.13 62.98 7.80
CA HIS A 136 15.19 62.54 6.40
C HIS A 136 14.64 61.14 6.25
N ILE A 137 13.85 60.94 5.20
CA ILE A 137 13.40 59.63 4.79
C ILE A 137 14.63 58.87 4.26
N PRO A 138 14.98 57.67 4.85
CA PRO A 138 16.16 56.95 4.39
C PRO A 138 15.95 56.36 2.99
N ASP A 139 16.98 56.52 2.11
CA ASP A 139 17.03 55.87 0.80
C ASP A 139 18.32 55.04 0.70
N PRO A 140 18.25 53.73 0.66
CA PRO A 140 17.05 52.87 0.60
C PRO A 140 16.26 52.78 1.93
N TYR A 141 14.94 52.63 1.80
CA TYR A 141 14.05 52.47 2.94
C TYR A 141 14.25 51.08 3.56
N LYS A 142 14.53 51.04 4.84
CA LYS A 142 14.74 49.79 5.59
C LYS A 142 13.48 49.47 6.41
N ASN A 143 12.94 48.28 6.19
CA ASN A 143 11.77 47.77 6.91
C ASN A 143 12.18 46.52 7.69
N LEU A 144 12.06 46.57 9.00
CA LEU A 144 12.23 45.45 9.90
C LEU A 144 10.89 45.22 10.62
N ASN A 145 10.29 44.07 10.40
CA ASN A 145 9.02 43.73 11.02
C ASN A 145 9.14 42.45 11.82
N LEU A 146 8.78 42.50 13.08
CA LEU A 146 8.62 41.36 13.98
C LEU A 146 7.15 41.34 14.44
N GLY A 147 6.47 40.25 14.14
CA GLY A 147 5.06 40.10 14.48
C GLY A 147 4.68 38.71 14.91
N VAL A 148 3.68 38.65 15.78
CA VAL A 148 3.00 37.40 16.12
C VAL A 148 1.63 37.44 15.47
N SER A 149 1.30 36.42 14.65
CA SER A 149 -0.04 36.28 14.10
C SER A 149 -0.77 35.10 14.73
N PHE A 150 -2.04 35.29 14.98
CA PHE A 150 -2.94 34.31 15.54
C PHE A 150 -4.07 34.06 14.56
N GLN A 151 -4.25 32.83 14.15
CA GLN A 151 -5.30 32.44 13.22
C GLN A 151 -6.07 31.23 13.76
N TRP A 152 -7.38 31.31 13.74
CA TRP A 152 -8.24 30.20 14.13
C TRP A 152 -9.54 30.21 13.33
N GLU A 153 -9.92 29.03 12.80
CA GLU A 153 -11.20 28.81 12.12
C GLU A 153 -12.12 28.04 13.08
N ALA A 154 -13.16 28.71 13.58
CA ALA A 154 -14.19 28.05 14.40
C ALA A 154 -14.99 27.07 13.51
N ASP A 155 -15.04 25.80 13.90
CA ASP A 155 -15.68 24.73 13.10
C ASP A 155 -17.21 24.69 13.33
N VAL A 156 -17.90 25.80 13.03
CA VAL A 156 -19.33 25.94 13.25
C VAL A 156 -20.16 24.96 12.40
N TRP A 157 -19.68 24.64 11.20
CA TRP A 157 -20.35 23.77 10.23
C TRP A 157 -19.80 22.35 10.18
N GLY A 158 -18.89 21.98 11.06
CA GLY A 158 -18.31 20.65 11.12
C GLY A 158 -17.31 20.30 9.99
N LYS A 159 -16.93 21.25 9.13
CA LYS A 159 -16.01 21.07 8.00
C LYS A 159 -14.67 20.46 8.43
N LEU A 160 -14.05 21.00 9.48
CA LEU A 160 -12.75 20.54 9.99
C LEU A 160 -12.89 19.20 10.72
N THR A 161 -13.99 19.01 11.44
CA THR A 161 -14.32 17.76 12.10
C THR A 161 -14.52 16.63 11.09
N ASP A 162 -15.21 16.89 9.99
CA ASP A 162 -15.41 15.88 8.93
C ASP A 162 -14.12 15.58 8.16
N LYS A 163 -13.27 16.60 7.92
CA LYS A 163 -11.92 16.37 7.39
C LYS A 163 -11.08 15.46 8.29
N LYS A 164 -11.13 15.68 9.61
CA LYS A 164 -10.45 14.82 10.59
C LYS A 164 -11.00 13.39 10.56
N ARG A 165 -12.33 13.22 10.49
CA ARG A 165 -12.97 11.90 10.38
C ARG A 165 -12.54 11.18 9.10
N ALA A 166 -12.58 11.87 7.96
CA ALA A 166 -12.12 11.32 6.68
C ALA A 166 -10.65 10.92 6.73
N ALA A 167 -9.78 11.72 7.35
CA ALA A 167 -8.37 11.39 7.55
C ALA A 167 -8.19 10.17 8.47
N ALA A 168 -9.02 10.01 9.51
CA ALA A 168 -9.00 8.83 10.38
C ALA A 168 -9.37 7.55 9.61
N LEU A 169 -10.41 7.60 8.77
CA LEU A 169 -10.81 6.47 7.93
C LEU A 169 -9.74 6.10 6.90
N ARG A 170 -9.09 7.10 6.29
CA ARG A 170 -7.97 6.86 5.37
C ARG A 170 -6.78 6.22 6.07
N TRP A 171 -6.48 6.63 7.29
CA TRP A 171 -5.45 5.97 8.08
C TRP A 171 -5.82 4.50 8.37
N MET A 172 -7.07 4.22 8.80
CA MET A 172 -7.54 2.85 9.01
C MET A 172 -7.47 2.02 7.73
N ASN A 173 -7.90 2.57 6.59
CA ASN A 173 -7.78 1.94 5.27
C ASN A 173 -6.32 1.60 4.94
N SER A 174 -5.38 2.52 5.20
CA SER A 174 -3.96 2.28 4.95
C SER A 174 -3.38 1.15 5.82
N VAL A 175 -3.89 0.98 7.05
CA VAL A 175 -3.51 -0.14 7.94
C VAL A 175 -3.98 -1.48 7.36
N GLU A 176 -5.23 -1.56 6.87
CA GLU A 176 -5.73 -2.78 6.25
C GLU A 176 -5.02 -3.07 4.91
N ALA A 177 -4.69 -2.03 4.13
CA ALA A 177 -3.87 -2.18 2.93
C ALA A 177 -2.46 -2.72 3.24
N ALA A 178 -1.86 -2.33 4.38
CA ALA A 178 -0.57 -2.89 4.82
C ALA A 178 -0.69 -4.36 5.24
N ARG A 179 -1.78 -4.75 5.88
CA ARG A 179 -2.07 -6.16 6.20
C ARG A 179 -2.25 -7.00 4.94
N LEU A 180 -2.94 -6.46 3.94
CA LEU A 180 -3.08 -7.11 2.64
C LEU A 180 -1.70 -7.28 1.98
N ALA A 181 -0.88 -6.22 1.93
CA ALA A 181 0.47 -6.29 1.36
C ALA A 181 1.36 -7.30 2.10
N GLN A 182 1.22 -7.44 3.42
CA GLN A 182 1.90 -8.46 4.20
C GLN A 182 1.46 -9.87 3.77
N ALA A 183 0.16 -10.11 3.66
CA ALA A 183 -0.36 -11.41 3.25
C ALA A 183 0.08 -11.78 1.82
N MET A 184 0.06 -10.81 0.90
CA MET A 184 0.54 -11.00 -0.48
C MET A 184 2.03 -11.32 -0.53
N LEU A 185 2.87 -10.60 0.25
CA LEU A 185 4.31 -10.87 0.31
C LEU A 185 4.61 -12.26 0.87
N VAL A 186 3.92 -12.67 1.94
CA VAL A 186 4.04 -14.02 2.52
C VAL A 186 3.67 -15.09 1.48
N SER A 187 2.56 -14.89 0.76
CA SER A 187 2.12 -15.79 -0.30
C SER A 187 3.14 -15.88 -1.44
N GLU A 188 3.65 -14.74 -1.91
CA GLU A 188 4.60 -14.68 -3.01
C GLU A 188 5.92 -15.37 -2.67
N VAL A 189 6.45 -15.14 -1.46
CA VAL A 189 7.66 -15.83 -0.96
C VAL A 189 7.42 -17.34 -0.90
N ALA A 190 6.27 -17.78 -0.42
CA ALA A 190 5.94 -19.21 -0.33
C ALA A 190 5.81 -19.85 -1.74
N VAL A 191 5.14 -19.17 -2.67
CA VAL A 191 4.98 -19.65 -4.06
C VAL A 191 6.35 -19.79 -4.73
N GLN A 192 7.23 -18.79 -4.63
CA GLN A 192 8.58 -18.85 -5.22
C GLN A 192 9.44 -19.93 -4.56
N TYR A 193 9.33 -20.11 -3.26
CA TYR A 193 10.05 -21.15 -2.54
C TYR A 193 9.61 -22.56 -2.98
N TYR A 194 8.32 -22.85 -3.00
CA TYR A 194 7.82 -24.16 -3.42
C TYR A 194 8.02 -24.41 -4.92
N HIS A 195 8.03 -23.35 -5.74
CA HIS A 195 8.40 -23.45 -7.14
C HIS A 195 9.85 -23.95 -7.31
N LEU A 196 10.78 -23.39 -6.52
CA LEU A 196 12.18 -23.83 -6.50
C LEU A 196 12.30 -25.30 -6.10
N VAL A 197 11.61 -25.71 -5.05
CA VAL A 197 11.60 -27.14 -4.60
C VAL A 197 11.08 -28.06 -5.72
N GLY A 198 10.04 -27.63 -6.43
CA GLY A 198 9.50 -28.36 -7.58
C GLY A 198 10.49 -28.49 -8.73
N LEU A 199 11.25 -27.42 -9.02
CA LEU A 199 12.29 -27.42 -10.06
C LEU A 199 13.45 -28.34 -9.68
N ASP A 200 13.87 -28.39 -8.42
CA ASP A 200 14.89 -29.33 -7.96
C ASP A 200 14.44 -30.78 -8.16
N LYS A 201 13.19 -31.09 -7.79
CA LYS A 201 12.64 -32.43 -8.02
C LYS A 201 12.60 -32.77 -9.51
N LYS A 202 12.22 -31.81 -10.36
CA LYS A 202 12.26 -31.97 -11.82
C LYS A 202 13.67 -32.27 -12.30
N CYS A 203 14.71 -31.59 -11.78
CA CYS A 203 16.11 -31.88 -12.12
C CYS A 203 16.51 -33.31 -11.75
N VAL A 204 16.08 -33.84 -10.59
CA VAL A 204 16.36 -35.21 -10.18
C VAL A 204 15.73 -36.20 -11.16
N ILE A 205 14.45 -36.01 -11.48
CA ILE A 205 13.72 -36.87 -12.44
C ILE A 205 14.39 -36.83 -13.82
N LEU A 206 14.73 -35.65 -14.32
CA LEU A 206 15.39 -35.53 -15.63
C LEU A 206 16.75 -36.24 -15.69
N LYS A 207 17.55 -36.20 -14.62
CA LYS A 207 18.80 -36.94 -14.54
C LYS A 207 18.59 -38.46 -14.62
N GLU A 208 17.60 -38.96 -13.90
CA GLU A 208 17.22 -40.38 -13.94
C GLU A 208 16.72 -40.79 -15.33
N GLU A 209 15.92 -39.97 -15.99
CA GLU A 209 15.42 -40.23 -17.35
C GLU A 209 16.51 -40.16 -18.40
N ILE A 210 17.51 -39.27 -18.28
CA ILE A 210 18.70 -39.21 -19.15
C ILE A 210 19.46 -40.51 -19.04
N GLN A 211 19.70 -41.00 -17.82
CA GLN A 211 20.41 -42.26 -17.62
C GLN A 211 19.67 -43.42 -18.30
N LYS A 212 18.36 -43.55 -18.12
CA LYS A 212 17.54 -44.59 -18.76
C LYS A 212 17.52 -44.44 -20.29
N ALA A 213 17.48 -43.22 -20.80
CA ALA A 213 17.55 -42.99 -22.25
C ALA A 213 18.92 -43.42 -22.86
N GLN A 214 19.99 -43.18 -22.12
CA GLN A 214 21.32 -43.63 -22.50
C GLN A 214 21.43 -45.15 -22.50
N GLU A 215 20.94 -45.84 -21.46
CA GLU A 215 20.91 -47.30 -21.38
C GLU A 215 20.09 -47.89 -22.55
N ALA A 216 18.93 -47.26 -22.88
CA ALA A 216 18.12 -47.69 -24.01
C ALA A 216 18.79 -47.48 -25.36
N TYR A 217 19.52 -46.34 -25.52
CA TYR A 217 20.31 -46.07 -26.71
C TYR A 217 21.41 -47.12 -26.92
N GLU A 218 22.18 -47.48 -25.87
CA GLU A 218 23.23 -48.48 -25.92
C GLU A 218 22.69 -49.85 -26.28
N LEU A 219 21.62 -50.30 -25.62
CA LEU A 219 20.96 -51.58 -25.96
C LEU A 219 20.44 -51.60 -27.39
N THR A 220 19.79 -50.55 -27.86
CA THR A 220 19.26 -50.48 -29.23
C THR A 220 20.38 -50.47 -30.26
N ASN A 221 21.51 -49.85 -29.95
CA ASN A 221 22.68 -49.80 -30.82
C ASN A 221 23.34 -51.21 -30.94
N GLU A 222 23.37 -52.00 -29.86
CA GLU A 222 23.82 -53.39 -29.92
C GLU A 222 22.87 -54.27 -30.76
N LEU A 223 21.57 -54.17 -30.56
CA LEU A 223 20.55 -54.87 -31.35
C LEU A 223 20.60 -54.50 -32.84
N MET A 224 20.97 -53.24 -33.17
CA MET A 224 21.16 -52.81 -34.56
C MET A 224 22.38 -53.52 -35.17
N LYS A 225 23.48 -53.70 -34.45
CA LYS A 225 24.68 -54.44 -34.94
C LYS A 225 24.34 -55.90 -35.23
N GLU A 226 23.40 -56.52 -34.47
CA GLU A 226 22.93 -57.86 -34.69
C GLU A 226 21.85 -57.95 -35.78
N GLY A 227 21.39 -56.81 -36.36
CA GLY A 227 20.39 -56.77 -37.40
C GLY A 227 18.93 -56.86 -36.94
N GLU A 228 18.69 -56.81 -35.65
CA GLU A 228 17.40 -56.98 -35.00
C GLU A 228 16.54 -55.68 -35.14
N VAL A 229 17.15 -54.48 -35.15
CA VAL A 229 16.46 -53.21 -35.24
C VAL A 229 17.04 -52.27 -36.30
N SER A 230 16.24 -51.33 -36.73
CA SER A 230 16.68 -50.35 -37.76
C SER A 230 17.52 -49.19 -37.16
N ARG A 231 18.30 -48.57 -38.01
CA ARG A 231 19.06 -47.34 -37.66
C ARG A 231 18.16 -46.25 -37.16
N LEU A 232 16.94 -46.15 -37.69
CA LEU A 232 15.94 -45.18 -37.27
C LEU A 232 15.61 -45.31 -35.78
N SER A 233 15.55 -46.52 -35.25
CA SER A 233 15.29 -46.77 -33.83
C SER A 233 16.43 -46.24 -32.96
N VAL A 234 17.67 -46.43 -33.35
CA VAL A 234 18.84 -45.89 -32.63
C VAL A 234 18.83 -44.36 -32.61
N ASP A 235 18.57 -43.74 -33.78
CA ASP A 235 18.53 -42.27 -33.90
C ASP A 235 17.39 -41.65 -33.10
N GLN A 236 16.25 -42.36 -32.92
CA GLN A 236 15.13 -41.94 -32.07
C GLN A 236 15.53 -41.90 -30.59
N PHE A 237 16.20 -42.93 -30.05
CA PHE A 237 16.64 -42.95 -28.66
C PHE A 237 17.75 -41.90 -28.42
N GLN A 238 18.68 -41.73 -29.37
CA GLN A 238 19.68 -40.67 -29.28
C GLN A 238 19.03 -39.27 -29.23
N SER A 239 18.09 -38.98 -30.12
CA SER A 239 17.33 -37.70 -30.14
C SER A 239 16.57 -37.47 -28.86
N ARG A 240 15.96 -38.54 -28.26
CA ARG A 240 15.30 -38.45 -26.98
C ARG A 240 16.24 -38.08 -25.86
N GLY A 241 17.42 -38.69 -25.79
CA GLY A 241 18.47 -38.36 -24.81
C GLY A 241 18.89 -36.89 -24.88
N LEU A 242 19.22 -36.41 -26.10
CA LEU A 242 19.59 -35.00 -26.31
C LEU A 242 18.51 -34.01 -25.91
N LYS A 243 17.22 -34.37 -26.17
CA LYS A 243 16.11 -33.54 -25.78
C LYS A 243 15.93 -33.47 -24.24
N LEU A 244 16.19 -34.55 -23.52
CA LEU A 244 16.18 -34.59 -22.06
C LEU A 244 17.30 -33.75 -21.45
N GLU A 245 18.50 -33.78 -22.08
CA GLU A 245 19.64 -32.93 -21.69
C GLU A 245 19.32 -31.43 -21.89
N GLU A 246 18.70 -31.05 -23.01
CA GLU A 246 18.20 -29.68 -23.25
C GLU A 246 17.24 -29.27 -22.14
N MET A 247 16.25 -30.12 -21.84
CA MET A 247 15.29 -29.84 -20.76
C MET A 247 15.97 -29.69 -19.38
N LEU A 248 17.03 -30.43 -19.11
CA LEU A 248 17.80 -30.30 -17.88
C LEU A 248 18.52 -28.96 -17.80
N LEU A 249 19.13 -28.50 -18.90
CA LEU A 249 19.81 -27.20 -18.98
C LEU A 249 18.79 -26.05 -18.79
N ASP A 250 17.65 -26.11 -19.46
CA ASP A 250 16.56 -25.16 -19.29
C ASP A 250 16.04 -25.11 -17.84
N THR A 251 15.84 -26.28 -17.22
CA THR A 251 15.41 -26.36 -15.82
C THR A 251 16.43 -25.74 -14.87
N ARG A 252 17.74 -25.93 -15.11
CA ARG A 252 18.80 -25.28 -14.31
C ARG A 252 18.77 -23.76 -14.46
N GLN A 253 18.49 -23.24 -15.66
CA GLN A 253 18.31 -21.82 -15.88
C GLN A 253 17.11 -21.29 -15.11
N GLN A 254 15.97 -22.00 -15.17
CA GLN A 254 14.75 -21.65 -14.40
C GLN A 254 15.03 -21.60 -12.89
N ILE A 255 15.81 -22.53 -12.35
CA ILE A 255 16.25 -22.49 -10.93
C ILE A 255 17.01 -21.21 -10.64
N ALA A 256 18.00 -20.86 -11.46
CA ALA A 256 18.79 -19.66 -11.25
C ALA A 256 17.94 -18.35 -11.35
N GLU A 257 16.92 -18.35 -12.20
CA GLU A 257 15.95 -17.23 -12.32
C GLU A 257 15.06 -17.15 -11.09
N ALA A 258 14.51 -18.27 -10.64
CA ALA A 258 13.66 -18.33 -9.46
C ALA A 258 14.42 -17.99 -8.16
N GLU A 259 15.70 -18.39 -8.04
CA GLU A 259 16.56 -17.97 -6.93
C GLU A 259 16.79 -16.45 -6.91
N ARG A 260 17.02 -15.84 -8.07
CA ARG A 260 17.14 -14.38 -8.18
C ARG A 260 15.82 -13.66 -7.84
N ALA A 261 14.69 -14.19 -8.30
CA ALA A 261 13.37 -13.66 -7.97
C ALA A 261 13.10 -13.71 -6.47
N LEU A 262 13.39 -14.85 -5.83
CA LEU A 262 13.26 -14.99 -4.38
C LEU A 262 14.21 -14.05 -3.64
N ALA A 263 15.48 -13.93 -4.06
CA ALA A 263 16.43 -13.00 -3.45
C ALA A 263 15.94 -11.55 -3.53
N LEU A 264 15.30 -11.15 -4.64
CA LEU A 264 14.69 -9.83 -4.80
C LEU A 264 13.55 -9.61 -3.81
N LEU A 265 12.67 -10.60 -3.62
CA LEU A 265 11.60 -10.54 -2.61
C LEU A 265 12.15 -10.41 -1.19
N LEU A 266 13.29 -11.05 -0.91
CA LEU A 266 13.99 -10.97 0.38
C LEU A 266 14.75 -9.64 0.58
N GLY A 267 14.79 -8.76 -0.43
CA GLY A 267 15.58 -7.53 -0.38
C GLY A 267 17.09 -7.80 -0.24
N LYS A 268 17.59 -8.87 -0.87
CA LYS A 268 19.00 -9.28 -0.85
C LYS A 268 19.57 -9.38 -2.25
N LEU A 269 20.89 -9.25 -2.35
CA LEU A 269 21.62 -9.65 -3.55
C LEU A 269 21.49 -11.18 -3.75
N PRO A 270 21.64 -11.69 -4.99
CA PRO A 270 21.60 -13.12 -5.27
C PRO A 270 22.55 -13.91 -4.36
N PHE A 271 22.07 -14.98 -3.76
CA PHE A 271 22.81 -15.87 -2.87
C PHE A 271 22.25 -17.29 -3.01
N GLU A 272 22.97 -18.27 -2.53
CA GLU A 272 22.53 -19.66 -2.51
C GLU A 272 21.35 -19.83 -1.53
N ILE A 273 20.20 -20.27 -2.07
CA ILE A 273 18.98 -20.46 -1.31
C ILE A 273 18.91 -21.89 -0.80
N LYS A 274 19.11 -22.06 0.50
CA LYS A 274 18.91 -23.34 1.18
C LYS A 274 17.43 -23.67 1.26
N ARG A 275 17.06 -24.93 0.97
CA ARG A 275 15.67 -25.37 0.95
C ARG A 275 15.54 -26.85 1.29
N SER A 276 14.39 -27.22 1.79
CA SER A 276 14.03 -28.60 2.07
C SER A 276 13.78 -29.36 0.77
N THR A 277 13.91 -30.69 0.83
CA THR A 277 13.60 -31.54 -0.31
C THR A 277 12.09 -31.66 -0.53
N PHE A 278 11.70 -32.04 -1.75
CA PHE A 278 10.30 -32.27 -2.08
C PHE A 278 9.67 -33.35 -1.19
N GLU A 279 10.43 -34.40 -0.85
CA GLU A 279 10.00 -35.50 0.00
C GLU A 279 9.70 -35.07 1.44
N GLU A 280 10.55 -34.21 2.01
CA GLU A 280 10.35 -33.66 3.35
C GLU A 280 9.09 -32.79 3.42
N ILE A 281 8.84 -31.98 2.39
CA ILE A 281 7.65 -31.10 2.34
C ILE A 281 6.38 -31.94 2.11
N SER A 282 6.40 -32.91 1.19
CA SER A 282 5.23 -33.74 0.89
C SER A 282 4.81 -34.63 2.05
N ALA A 283 5.72 -34.98 2.95
CA ALA A 283 5.42 -35.71 4.17
C ALA A 283 4.72 -34.84 5.23
N SER A 284 4.81 -33.51 5.14
CA SER A 284 4.15 -32.59 6.06
C SER A 284 2.69 -32.38 5.65
N GLN A 285 1.77 -32.64 6.60
CA GLN A 285 0.34 -32.39 6.36
C GLN A 285 0.04 -30.89 6.53
N LEU A 286 -0.45 -30.24 5.47
CA LEU A 286 -1.00 -28.89 5.57
C LEU A 286 -2.40 -28.96 6.20
N PRO A 287 -2.75 -28.04 7.10
CA PRO A 287 -4.09 -27.99 7.67
C PRO A 287 -5.11 -27.68 6.56
N ALA A 288 -6.16 -28.50 6.45
CA ALA A 288 -7.17 -28.43 5.38
C ALA A 288 -8.56 -28.12 5.96
N ALA A 289 -8.73 -26.98 6.62
CA ALA A 289 -10.03 -26.55 7.13
C ALA A 289 -10.50 -25.28 6.42
N SER A 290 -11.66 -25.30 5.73
CA SER A 290 -12.13 -24.20 4.89
C SER A 290 -12.89 -23.12 5.66
N GLY A 291 -13.38 -23.35 6.88
CA GLY A 291 -14.20 -22.40 7.65
C GLY A 291 -15.55 -22.08 7.00
N ILE A 292 -16.18 -20.99 7.41
CA ILE A 292 -17.45 -20.50 6.85
C ILE A 292 -17.27 -19.18 6.08
N PRO A 293 -18.07 -18.91 5.02
CA PRO A 293 -17.95 -17.72 4.19
C PRO A 293 -18.02 -16.40 4.97
N ALA A 294 -18.86 -16.31 5.98
CA ALA A 294 -19.01 -15.12 6.82
C ALA A 294 -17.72 -14.70 7.56
N GLN A 295 -16.89 -15.66 7.94
CA GLN A 295 -15.59 -15.41 8.59
C GLN A 295 -14.58 -14.73 7.64
N LEU A 296 -14.70 -14.96 6.33
CA LEU A 296 -13.82 -14.30 5.35
C LEU A 296 -14.01 -12.79 5.35
N LEU A 297 -15.26 -12.30 5.43
CA LEU A 297 -15.53 -10.86 5.49
C LEU A 297 -14.84 -10.20 6.69
N CYS A 298 -14.86 -10.89 7.84
CA CYS A 298 -14.23 -10.38 9.05
C CYS A 298 -12.70 -10.43 9.03
N ASN A 299 -12.09 -11.35 8.26
CA ASN A 299 -10.65 -11.60 8.32
C ASN A 299 -9.87 -11.11 7.09
N ARG A 300 -10.55 -10.86 5.96
CA ARG A 300 -9.91 -10.37 4.73
C ARG A 300 -9.63 -8.86 4.80
N PRO A 301 -8.35 -8.43 4.75
CA PRO A 301 -8.01 -7.00 4.81
C PRO A 301 -8.48 -6.20 3.59
N ASP A 302 -8.56 -6.82 2.40
CA ASP A 302 -9.04 -6.18 1.17
C ASP A 302 -10.53 -5.80 1.26
N VAL A 303 -11.35 -6.68 1.85
CA VAL A 303 -12.78 -6.40 2.08
C VAL A 303 -12.93 -5.25 3.08
N LYS A 304 -12.21 -5.29 4.20
CA LYS A 304 -12.21 -4.20 5.20
C LYS A 304 -11.73 -2.87 4.62
N ALA A 305 -10.72 -2.88 3.78
CA ALA A 305 -10.23 -1.68 3.12
C ALA A 305 -11.30 -1.10 2.18
N ALA A 306 -11.99 -1.96 1.40
CA ALA A 306 -13.07 -1.56 0.50
C ALA A 306 -14.28 -0.98 1.24
N GLU A 307 -14.61 -1.47 2.44
CA GLU A 307 -15.69 -0.92 3.28
C GLU A 307 -15.35 0.48 3.84
N LEU A 308 -14.08 0.73 4.17
CA LEU A 308 -13.64 2.01 4.74
C LEU A 308 -13.54 3.14 3.70
N GLU A 309 -13.35 2.82 2.43
CA GLU A 309 -13.11 3.80 1.37
C GLU A 309 -14.32 4.68 1.06
N PRO A 310 -15.55 4.16 0.79
CA PRO A 310 -16.72 4.98 0.50
C PRO A 310 -17.09 5.91 1.65
N VAL A 311 -16.94 5.46 2.90
CA VAL A 311 -17.25 6.25 4.10
C VAL A 311 -16.33 7.46 4.21
N SER A 312 -15.05 7.34 3.80
CA SER A 312 -14.11 8.48 3.80
C SER A 312 -14.48 9.57 2.80
N TYR A 313 -15.04 9.19 1.64
CA TYR A 313 -15.47 10.13 0.60
C TYR A 313 -16.79 10.84 0.97
N THR A 314 -17.76 10.14 1.53
CA THR A 314 -19.05 10.75 1.95
C THR A 314 -18.85 11.84 3.00
N HIS A 315 -17.94 11.65 3.95
CA HIS A 315 -17.60 12.68 4.93
C HIS A 315 -16.83 13.88 4.35
N LEU A 316 -16.12 13.71 3.22
CA LEU A 316 -15.35 14.80 2.60
C LEU A 316 -16.22 15.69 1.71
N THR A 317 -17.26 15.14 1.06
CA THR A 317 -18.04 15.83 0.03
C THR A 317 -19.26 16.57 0.57
N LEU A 318 -19.81 16.14 1.70
CA LEU A 318 -21.02 16.75 2.30
C LEU A 318 -20.87 18.25 2.61
N PRO A 319 -19.76 18.79 3.12
CA PRO A 319 -19.63 20.22 3.39
C PRO A 319 -19.43 21.09 2.15
N THR A 320 -19.03 20.53 1.01
CA THR A 320 -18.75 21.27 -0.22
C THR A 320 -19.97 21.49 -1.10
N ILE A 321 -20.96 20.61 -1.03
CA ILE A 321 -22.21 20.70 -1.81
C ILE A 321 -23.15 21.78 -1.30
N LEU A 322 -23.06 22.19 -0.03
CA LEU A 322 -23.86 23.25 0.58
C LEU A 322 -23.39 24.68 0.28
N ARG A 323 -22.38 24.85 -0.59
CA ARG A 323 -21.80 26.16 -0.97
C ARG A 323 -22.18 26.64 -2.38
N VAL A 324 -23.14 26.01 -3.04
CA VAL A 324 -23.67 26.48 -4.33
C VAL A 324 -25.04 27.12 -4.15
#